data_abe0378a65a26a1013d0250150c8bac8
#
_entry.id   abe0378a65a26a1013d0250150c8bac8
#
_cell.length_a   1.000
_cell.length_b   1.000
_cell.length_c   1.000
_cell.angle_alpha   90.00
_cell.angle_beta   90.00
_cell.angle_gamma   90.00
#
_symmetry.space_group_name_H-M   'P 1'
#
loop_
_entity.id
_entity.type
_entity.pdbx_description
1 polymer ?
#
loop_
_entity_poly.entity_id
_entity_poly.type
_entity_poly.pdbx_seq_one_letter_code
_entity_poly.pdbx_strand_id
1 'polypeptide(L)'
;MTRVAGAALVITVLTVVSRIAGFGRTVVFLQTVGDGALGNIYNAANTIPNIVFELVAGGALASLVVPLLAADVAGGRPERVSTVASALLTWVLAVMVPLAVLVAVLAGPISGLLPGIPDEHREVAASMLRVFAPQLPLYGAGIVLTGVLQAHHRFAWPVIAPLLSSVTVMGAYLTYAAVDGPRTGFGGLTRTGELILSAGTTLGVVVLAMCLLIPLRRLRLRWRPSLRFPGDEGRRAVRLGWAGAVTVGSQQVMVGVVILLAVGGGLTAYNAAQTVFLLPWAVLAVPLATAVYPTLSAADTDGFRSALAPVARSVMLLAGLGAAALFALADPIAYLVRSASAAPGIRGFAAGLFGYALFALLSRALYARGATAAAAASTAAGWGVAAIAAVLLSASSGPGRQVFVLGLANAIGMSVIGVLLVLAVRRHAGPASLHGLGRATAAGIVAAVVAALAGFFAVRAIADGLGTGIGSSVVQGLAGGVAVLIAYLAVVLALDRRDLRAIRTRGDS
;
A
#
# COMPACT_ATOMS: atom_id res chain seq x y z
N MET A 1 -32.27 5.58 -4.76
CA MET A 1 -31.10 6.06 -4.01
C MET A 1 -30.64 5.08 -2.90
N THR A 2 -31.55 4.41 -2.18
CA THR A 2 -31.21 3.49 -1.06
C THR A 2 -30.38 2.25 -1.44
N ARG A 3 -30.57 1.65 -2.63
CA ARG A 3 -29.79 0.46 -3.08
C ARG A 3 -28.33 0.78 -3.41
N VAL A 4 -28.05 1.96 -3.99
CA VAL A 4 -26.70 2.39 -4.35
C VAL A 4 -25.92 2.75 -3.09
N ALA A 5 -26.54 3.45 -2.14
CA ALA A 5 -25.95 3.78 -0.85
C ALA A 5 -25.63 2.51 -0.04
N GLY A 6 -26.53 1.52 -0.01
CA GLY A 6 -26.29 0.24 0.65
C GLY A 6 -25.13 -0.55 0.02
N ALA A 7 -25.02 -0.58 -1.31
CA ALA A 7 -23.89 -1.24 -1.98
C ALA A 7 -22.55 -0.53 -1.69
N ALA A 8 -22.52 0.80 -1.68
CA ALA A 8 -21.34 1.58 -1.34
C ALA A 8 -20.89 1.31 0.12
N LEU A 9 -21.83 1.26 1.07
CA LEU A 9 -21.55 0.94 2.46
C LEU A 9 -20.92 -0.45 2.61
N VAL A 10 -21.50 -1.47 1.97
CA VAL A 10 -20.96 -2.84 1.99
C VAL A 10 -19.54 -2.89 1.44
N ILE A 11 -19.26 -2.22 0.33
CA ILE A 11 -17.90 -2.18 -0.25
C ILE A 11 -16.93 -1.48 0.71
N THR A 12 -17.36 -0.39 1.36
CA THR A 12 -16.55 0.33 2.35
C THR A 12 -16.21 -0.57 3.54
N VAL A 13 -17.21 -1.23 4.13
CA VAL A 13 -17.01 -2.16 5.25
C VAL A 13 -16.08 -3.31 4.85
N LEU A 14 -16.31 -3.94 3.71
CA LEU A 14 -15.43 -5.00 3.20
C LEU A 14 -13.99 -4.52 2.99
N THR A 15 -13.81 -3.29 2.50
CA THR A 15 -12.48 -2.70 2.32
C THR A 15 -11.78 -2.52 3.66
N VAL A 16 -12.47 -2.00 4.68
CA VAL A 16 -11.92 -1.85 6.04
C VAL A 16 -11.56 -3.22 6.62
N VAL A 17 -12.45 -4.21 6.53
CA VAL A 17 -12.20 -5.57 7.01
C VAL A 17 -11.00 -6.19 6.29
N SER A 18 -10.88 -6.01 4.98
CA SER A 18 -9.74 -6.50 4.21
C SER A 18 -8.41 -5.84 4.63
N ARG A 19 -8.41 -4.55 4.98
CA ARG A 19 -7.24 -3.84 5.52
C ARG A 19 -6.85 -4.34 6.90
N ILE A 20 -7.83 -4.56 7.78
CA ILE A 20 -7.61 -5.15 9.11
C ILE A 20 -7.04 -6.56 8.98
N ALA A 21 -7.56 -7.39 8.09
CA ALA A 21 -7.03 -8.73 7.83
C ALA A 21 -5.59 -8.70 7.29
N GLY A 22 -5.27 -7.75 6.40
CA GLY A 22 -3.90 -7.53 5.92
C GLY A 22 -2.94 -7.14 7.04
N PHE A 23 -3.36 -6.26 7.95
CA PHE A 23 -2.59 -5.92 9.15
C PHE A 23 -2.47 -7.13 10.09
N GLY A 24 -3.58 -7.85 10.34
CA GLY A 24 -3.60 -9.08 11.14
C GLY A 24 -2.61 -10.13 10.60
N ARG A 25 -2.50 -10.27 9.28
CA ARG A 25 -1.49 -11.14 8.64
C ARG A 25 -0.06 -10.74 9.02
N THR A 26 0.25 -9.44 9.05
CA THR A 26 1.56 -8.94 9.46
C THR A 26 1.81 -9.25 10.94
N VAL A 27 0.82 -9.08 11.81
CA VAL A 27 0.91 -9.40 13.24
C VAL A 27 1.16 -10.91 13.44
N VAL A 28 0.37 -11.76 12.79
CA VAL A 28 0.54 -13.24 12.87
C VAL A 28 1.93 -13.64 12.36
N PHE A 29 2.40 -13.07 11.24
CA PHE A 29 3.76 -13.32 10.74
C PHE A 29 4.83 -12.98 11.78
N LEU A 30 4.77 -11.80 12.39
CA LEU A 30 5.74 -11.37 13.40
C LEU A 30 5.71 -12.22 14.68
N GLN A 31 4.54 -12.75 15.03
CA GLN A 31 4.39 -13.64 16.19
C GLN A 31 4.87 -15.06 15.92
N THR A 32 4.75 -15.53 14.67
CA THR A 32 5.07 -16.91 14.29
C THR A 32 6.47 -17.06 13.68
N VAL A 33 6.81 -16.27 12.68
CA VAL A 33 8.10 -16.30 11.97
C VAL A 33 9.10 -15.33 12.60
N GLY A 34 8.63 -14.12 12.92
CA GLY A 34 9.44 -13.09 13.56
C GLY A 34 10.13 -12.15 12.56
N ASP A 35 10.89 -11.22 13.12
CA ASP A 35 11.65 -10.19 12.41
C ASP A 35 13.18 -10.49 12.34
N GLY A 36 13.56 -11.73 12.62
CA GLY A 36 14.93 -12.22 12.48
C GLY A 36 15.36 -12.52 11.04
N ALA A 37 16.49 -13.21 10.90
CA ALA A 37 17.06 -13.53 9.58
C ALA A 37 16.10 -14.31 8.67
N LEU A 38 15.38 -15.32 9.20
CA LEU A 38 14.39 -16.08 8.45
C LEU A 38 13.26 -15.17 7.92
N GLY A 39 12.72 -14.29 8.78
CA GLY A 39 11.68 -13.36 8.37
C GLY A 39 12.15 -12.37 7.31
N ASN A 40 13.38 -11.87 7.40
CA ASN A 40 13.95 -10.97 6.39
C ASN A 40 14.14 -11.66 5.04
N ILE A 41 14.68 -12.88 5.03
CA ILE A 41 14.90 -13.67 3.82
C ILE A 41 13.56 -14.05 3.18
N TYR A 42 12.59 -14.51 3.97
CA TYR A 42 11.24 -14.80 3.50
C TYR A 42 10.60 -13.57 2.83
N ASN A 43 10.65 -12.40 3.49
CA ASN A 43 10.09 -11.17 2.95
C ASN A 43 10.80 -10.73 1.67
N ALA A 44 12.14 -10.81 1.61
CA ALA A 44 12.90 -10.51 0.41
C ALA A 44 12.49 -11.43 -0.75
N ALA A 45 12.51 -12.75 -0.54
CA ALA A 45 12.16 -13.75 -1.55
C ALA A 45 10.71 -13.56 -2.04
N ASN A 46 9.75 -13.26 -1.14
CA ASN A 46 8.34 -13.05 -1.51
C ASN A 46 8.11 -11.71 -2.22
N THR A 47 8.93 -10.69 -1.96
CA THR A 47 8.75 -9.37 -2.58
C THR A 47 9.30 -9.32 -4.01
N ILE A 48 10.33 -10.11 -4.34
CA ILE A 48 10.94 -10.12 -5.68
C ILE A 48 9.91 -10.43 -6.80
N PRO A 49 9.07 -11.49 -6.73
CA PRO A 49 8.02 -11.71 -7.71
C PRO A 49 7.03 -10.54 -7.81
N ASN A 50 6.69 -9.92 -6.67
CA ASN A 50 5.81 -8.74 -6.66
C ASN A 50 6.44 -7.56 -7.41
N ILE A 51 7.73 -7.27 -7.22
CA ILE A 51 8.43 -6.21 -7.96
C ILE A 51 8.36 -6.49 -9.46
N VAL A 52 8.72 -7.69 -9.89
CA VAL A 52 8.69 -8.08 -11.30
C VAL A 52 7.28 -7.92 -11.89
N PHE A 53 6.27 -8.38 -11.16
CA PHE A 53 4.88 -8.24 -11.57
C PHE A 53 4.46 -6.76 -11.68
N GLU A 54 4.73 -5.94 -10.66
CA GLU A 54 4.36 -4.52 -10.64
C GLU A 54 5.07 -3.72 -11.74
N LEU A 55 6.33 -4.02 -12.03
CA LEU A 55 7.09 -3.38 -13.13
C LEU A 55 6.49 -3.68 -14.49
N VAL A 56 6.09 -4.93 -14.73
CA VAL A 56 5.66 -5.37 -16.07
C VAL A 56 4.16 -5.17 -16.28
N ALA A 57 3.35 -5.41 -15.27
CA ALA A 57 1.90 -5.48 -15.40
C ALA A 57 1.13 -4.53 -14.46
N GLY A 58 1.63 -4.28 -13.24
CA GLY A 58 0.86 -3.63 -12.19
C GLY A 58 0.36 -2.22 -12.55
N GLY A 59 1.25 -1.35 -13.02
CA GLY A 59 0.88 0.04 -13.35
C GLY A 59 0.06 0.17 -14.63
N ALA A 60 0.38 -0.62 -15.65
CA ALA A 60 -0.26 -0.56 -16.95
C ALA A 60 -1.64 -1.26 -16.95
N LEU A 61 -1.68 -2.53 -16.52
CA LEU A 61 -2.89 -3.36 -16.62
C LEU A 61 -4.02 -2.89 -15.72
N ALA A 62 -3.72 -2.51 -14.47
CA ALA A 62 -4.75 -2.08 -13.53
C ALA A 62 -5.55 -0.86 -14.03
N SER A 63 -4.90 0.04 -14.80
CA SER A 63 -5.54 1.23 -15.36
C SER A 63 -6.24 0.99 -16.70
N LEU A 64 -5.98 -0.15 -17.35
CA LEU A 64 -6.39 -0.42 -18.74
C LEU A 64 -7.62 -1.27 -18.88
N VAL A 65 -7.77 -2.32 -18.06
CA VAL A 65 -8.79 -3.35 -18.27
C VAL A 65 -10.19 -2.75 -18.23
N VAL A 66 -10.49 -1.91 -17.25
CA VAL A 66 -11.81 -1.30 -17.10
C VAL A 66 -12.15 -0.38 -18.28
N PRO A 67 -11.32 0.61 -18.69
CA PRO A 67 -11.62 1.48 -19.83
C PRO A 67 -11.73 0.76 -21.16
N LEU A 68 -11.02 -0.35 -21.35
CA LEU A 68 -11.10 -1.14 -22.57
C LEU A 68 -12.42 -1.91 -22.69
N LEU A 69 -12.99 -2.35 -21.56
CA LEU A 69 -14.19 -3.17 -21.53
C LEU A 69 -15.47 -2.39 -21.29
N ALA A 70 -15.41 -1.20 -20.67
CA ALA A 70 -16.58 -0.46 -20.20
C ALA A 70 -17.59 -0.15 -21.32
N ALA A 71 -17.13 0.27 -22.51
CA ALA A 71 -18.00 0.57 -23.64
C ALA A 71 -18.71 -0.67 -24.20
N ASP A 72 -18.02 -1.81 -24.23
CA ASP A 72 -18.57 -3.07 -24.73
C ASP A 72 -19.54 -3.70 -23.71
N VAL A 73 -19.27 -3.55 -22.43
CA VAL A 73 -20.19 -3.95 -21.35
C VAL A 73 -21.45 -3.10 -21.36
N ALA A 74 -21.32 -1.77 -21.44
CA ALA A 74 -22.45 -0.85 -21.51
C ALA A 74 -23.28 -1.05 -22.77
N GLY A 75 -22.64 -1.41 -23.89
CA GLY A 75 -23.30 -1.70 -25.18
C GLY A 75 -23.91 -3.10 -25.28
N GLY A 76 -23.85 -3.93 -24.21
CA GLY A 76 -24.41 -5.28 -24.19
C GLY A 76 -23.76 -6.23 -25.21
N ARG A 77 -22.44 -6.11 -25.44
CA ARG A 77 -21.67 -6.90 -26.43
C ARG A 77 -20.79 -7.99 -25.77
N PRO A 78 -21.37 -9.09 -25.21
CA PRO A 78 -20.64 -10.07 -24.42
C PRO A 78 -19.55 -10.81 -25.21
N GLU A 79 -19.74 -11.00 -26.53
CA GLU A 79 -18.73 -11.66 -27.37
C GLU A 79 -17.47 -10.82 -27.51
N ARG A 80 -17.62 -9.48 -27.66
CA ARG A 80 -16.50 -8.56 -27.76
C ARG A 80 -15.79 -8.44 -26.41
N VAL A 81 -16.53 -8.35 -25.31
CA VAL A 81 -15.99 -8.42 -23.96
C VAL A 81 -15.17 -9.70 -23.76
N SER A 82 -15.72 -10.86 -24.17
CA SER A 82 -15.01 -12.15 -24.09
C SER A 82 -13.71 -12.16 -24.90
N THR A 83 -13.72 -11.59 -26.13
CA THR A 83 -12.56 -11.55 -27.02
C THR A 83 -11.46 -10.65 -26.43
N VAL A 84 -11.80 -9.44 -25.99
CA VAL A 84 -10.84 -8.48 -25.42
C VAL A 84 -10.27 -9.02 -24.10
N ALA A 85 -11.12 -9.54 -23.21
CA ALA A 85 -10.69 -10.12 -21.93
C ALA A 85 -9.78 -11.34 -22.14
N SER A 86 -10.10 -12.20 -23.11
CA SER A 86 -9.28 -13.37 -23.47
C SER A 86 -7.92 -12.95 -24.04
N ALA A 87 -7.88 -11.93 -24.91
CA ALA A 87 -6.64 -11.40 -25.45
C ALA A 87 -5.75 -10.82 -24.35
N LEU A 88 -6.32 -10.01 -23.44
CA LEU A 88 -5.60 -9.46 -22.28
C LEU A 88 -5.03 -10.58 -21.41
N LEU A 89 -5.82 -11.58 -21.06
CA LEU A 89 -5.37 -12.70 -20.23
C LEU A 89 -4.26 -13.50 -20.93
N THR A 90 -4.40 -13.76 -22.25
CA THR A 90 -3.41 -14.49 -23.02
C THR A 90 -2.08 -13.72 -23.06
N TRP A 91 -2.09 -12.41 -23.33
CA TRP A 91 -0.89 -11.57 -23.33
C TRP A 91 -0.22 -11.53 -21.95
N VAL A 92 -1.01 -11.37 -20.91
CA VAL A 92 -0.49 -11.36 -19.54
C VAL A 92 0.17 -12.69 -19.18
N LEU A 93 -0.47 -13.80 -19.47
CA LEU A 93 0.11 -15.11 -19.21
C LEU A 93 1.33 -15.41 -20.10
N ALA A 94 1.29 -15.00 -21.38
CA ALA A 94 2.41 -15.17 -22.31
C ALA A 94 3.67 -14.41 -21.86
N VAL A 95 3.52 -13.32 -21.10
CA VAL A 95 4.65 -12.57 -20.54
C VAL A 95 5.01 -13.07 -19.14
N MET A 96 4.03 -13.28 -18.27
CA MET A 96 4.27 -13.60 -16.85
C MET A 96 4.76 -15.03 -16.64
N VAL A 97 4.35 -16.00 -17.48
CA VAL A 97 4.82 -17.40 -17.34
C VAL A 97 6.32 -17.52 -17.66
N PRO A 98 6.84 -17.00 -18.78
CA PRO A 98 8.29 -16.98 -19.01
C PRO A 98 9.07 -16.22 -17.94
N LEU A 99 8.55 -15.10 -17.45
CA LEU A 99 9.18 -14.36 -16.35
C LEU A 99 9.20 -15.17 -15.05
N ALA A 100 8.14 -15.90 -14.73
CA ALA A 100 8.12 -16.79 -13.57
C ALA A 100 9.17 -17.91 -13.71
N VAL A 101 9.28 -18.51 -14.88
CA VAL A 101 10.32 -19.51 -15.18
C VAL A 101 11.72 -18.89 -15.05
N LEU A 102 11.92 -17.69 -15.58
CA LEU A 102 13.20 -16.98 -15.49
C LEU A 102 13.58 -16.69 -14.02
N VAL A 103 12.65 -16.19 -13.22
CA VAL A 103 12.86 -15.95 -11.78
C VAL A 103 13.17 -17.26 -11.04
N ALA A 104 12.47 -18.36 -11.35
CA ALA A 104 12.72 -19.65 -10.74
C ALA A 104 14.10 -20.23 -11.10
N VAL A 105 14.52 -20.10 -12.37
CA VAL A 105 15.84 -20.55 -12.84
C VAL A 105 16.95 -19.69 -12.24
N LEU A 106 16.75 -18.38 -12.19
CA LEU A 106 17.73 -17.43 -11.64
C LEU A 106 17.65 -17.27 -10.13
N ALA A 107 16.85 -18.07 -9.41
CA ALA A 107 16.66 -17.95 -7.96
C ALA A 107 17.98 -18.09 -7.18
N GLY A 108 18.88 -18.97 -7.58
CA GLY A 108 20.21 -19.09 -7.00
C GLY A 108 21.07 -17.82 -7.16
N PRO A 109 21.35 -17.39 -8.42
CA PRO A 109 22.03 -16.12 -8.66
C PRO A 109 21.39 -14.92 -7.97
N ILE A 110 20.05 -14.80 -7.98
CA ILE A 110 19.34 -13.70 -7.31
C ILE A 110 19.60 -13.70 -5.80
N SER A 111 19.48 -14.88 -5.15
CA SER A 111 19.74 -14.97 -3.72
C SER A 111 21.22 -14.69 -3.37
N GLY A 112 22.14 -15.03 -4.27
CA GLY A 112 23.56 -14.69 -4.14
C GLY A 112 23.89 -13.21 -4.24
N LEU A 113 23.05 -12.42 -4.95
CA LEU A 113 23.18 -10.98 -5.06
C LEU A 113 22.59 -10.21 -3.88
N LEU A 114 21.82 -10.86 -3.00
CA LEU A 114 21.25 -10.21 -1.82
C LEU A 114 22.33 -10.04 -0.73
N PRO A 115 22.66 -8.81 -0.33
CA PRO A 115 23.73 -8.57 0.64
C PRO A 115 23.31 -8.99 2.05
N GLY A 116 24.30 -9.43 2.86
CA GLY A 116 24.07 -9.77 4.26
C GLY A 116 23.33 -11.09 4.50
N ILE A 117 23.11 -11.91 3.46
CA ILE A 117 22.62 -13.28 3.61
C ILE A 117 23.84 -14.21 3.70
N PRO A 118 24.03 -14.94 4.81
CA PRO A 118 25.07 -15.97 4.93
C PRO A 118 24.94 -17.04 3.84
N ASP A 119 26.05 -17.59 3.38
CA ASP A 119 26.06 -18.59 2.30
C ASP A 119 25.19 -19.81 2.63
N GLU A 120 25.20 -20.24 3.89
CA GLU A 120 24.38 -21.35 4.40
C GLU A 120 22.86 -21.13 4.26
N HIS A 121 22.40 -19.86 4.22
CA HIS A 121 20.97 -19.52 4.10
C HIS A 121 20.55 -19.18 2.66
N ARG A 122 21.51 -19.06 1.71
CA ARG A 122 21.22 -18.70 0.31
C ARG A 122 20.36 -19.74 -0.41
N GLU A 123 20.59 -21.05 -0.11
CA GLU A 123 19.79 -22.10 -0.74
C GLU A 123 18.34 -22.07 -0.24
N VAL A 124 18.09 -21.75 1.03
CA VAL A 124 16.72 -21.57 1.54
C VAL A 124 16.05 -20.36 0.85
N ALA A 125 16.77 -19.25 0.68
CA ALA A 125 16.26 -18.08 -0.04
C ALA A 125 15.90 -18.42 -1.49
N ALA A 126 16.78 -19.15 -2.20
CA ALA A 126 16.56 -19.59 -3.56
C ALA A 126 15.39 -20.58 -3.66
N SER A 127 15.29 -21.52 -2.74
CA SER A 127 14.18 -22.49 -2.67
C SER A 127 12.84 -21.79 -2.47
N MET A 128 12.75 -20.86 -1.50
CA MET A 128 11.53 -20.06 -1.30
C MET A 128 11.18 -19.25 -2.54
N LEU A 129 12.17 -18.60 -3.19
CA LEU A 129 11.95 -17.81 -4.40
C LEU A 129 11.42 -18.65 -5.55
N ARG A 130 11.91 -19.90 -5.72
CA ARG A 130 11.38 -20.85 -6.71
C ARG A 130 9.89 -21.16 -6.47
N VAL A 131 9.49 -21.33 -5.21
CA VAL A 131 8.09 -21.58 -4.82
C VAL A 131 7.22 -20.32 -4.95
N PHE A 132 7.78 -19.14 -4.83
CA PHE A 132 7.06 -17.88 -5.01
C PHE A 132 6.95 -17.45 -6.49
N ALA A 133 7.84 -17.88 -7.37
CA ALA A 133 7.85 -17.50 -8.78
C ALA A 133 6.48 -17.73 -9.50
N PRO A 134 5.73 -18.83 -9.27
CA PRO A 134 4.40 -19.03 -9.83
C PRO A 134 3.36 -17.97 -9.43
N GLN A 135 3.63 -17.13 -8.44
CA GLN A 135 2.74 -16.01 -8.09
C GLN A 135 2.63 -14.97 -9.22
N LEU A 136 3.65 -14.81 -10.07
CA LEU A 136 3.64 -13.85 -11.16
C LEU A 136 2.44 -14.01 -12.11
N PRO A 137 2.24 -15.17 -12.77
CA PRO A 137 1.10 -15.36 -13.64
C PRO A 137 -0.24 -15.30 -12.89
N LEU A 138 -0.28 -15.69 -11.61
CA LEU A 138 -1.48 -15.60 -10.79
C LEU A 138 -1.88 -14.15 -10.49
N TYR A 139 -0.93 -13.28 -10.14
CA TYR A 139 -1.18 -11.85 -9.98
C TYR A 139 -1.65 -11.21 -11.29
N GLY A 140 -0.98 -11.54 -12.40
CA GLY A 140 -1.37 -11.04 -13.72
C GLY A 140 -2.79 -11.44 -14.09
N ALA A 141 -3.15 -12.71 -13.92
CA ALA A 141 -4.52 -13.18 -14.11
C ALA A 141 -5.49 -12.46 -13.16
N GLY A 142 -5.14 -12.33 -11.88
CA GLY A 142 -5.95 -11.65 -10.87
C GLY A 142 -6.32 -10.22 -11.24
N ILE A 143 -5.38 -9.42 -11.80
CA ILE A 143 -5.67 -8.05 -12.26
C ILE A 143 -6.66 -8.05 -13.43
N VAL A 144 -6.46 -8.90 -14.43
CA VAL A 144 -7.40 -8.99 -15.58
C VAL A 144 -8.79 -9.37 -15.10
N LEU A 145 -8.90 -10.43 -14.28
CA LEU A 145 -10.17 -10.91 -13.74
C LEU A 145 -10.86 -9.84 -12.86
N THR A 146 -10.09 -9.13 -12.03
CA THR A 146 -10.57 -7.99 -11.23
C THR A 146 -11.12 -6.89 -12.13
N GLY A 147 -10.39 -6.50 -13.18
CA GLY A 147 -10.83 -5.47 -14.11
C GLY A 147 -12.10 -5.85 -14.88
N VAL A 148 -12.23 -7.11 -15.30
CA VAL A 148 -13.47 -7.63 -15.92
C VAL A 148 -14.65 -7.53 -14.95
N LEU A 149 -14.48 -7.89 -13.69
CA LEU A 149 -15.54 -7.80 -12.67
C LEU A 149 -15.92 -6.34 -12.39
N GLN A 150 -14.93 -5.44 -12.30
CA GLN A 150 -15.17 -4.01 -12.10
C GLN A 150 -15.90 -3.38 -13.29
N ALA A 151 -15.54 -3.74 -14.53
CA ALA A 151 -16.27 -3.31 -15.73
C ALA A 151 -17.74 -3.73 -15.72
N HIS A 152 -18.06 -4.88 -15.10
CA HIS A 152 -19.44 -5.36 -14.89
C HIS A 152 -20.07 -4.87 -13.58
N HIS A 153 -19.53 -3.83 -12.93
CA HIS A 153 -20.01 -3.26 -11.66
C HIS A 153 -20.04 -4.27 -10.48
N ARG A 154 -19.21 -5.33 -10.51
CA ARG A 154 -19.10 -6.34 -9.45
C ARG A 154 -17.90 -6.06 -8.56
N PHE A 155 -17.99 -5.03 -7.71
CA PHE A 155 -16.87 -4.53 -6.91
C PHE A 155 -16.59 -5.33 -5.63
N ALA A 156 -17.54 -6.14 -5.14
CA ALA A 156 -17.38 -6.85 -3.87
C ALA A 156 -16.25 -7.92 -3.93
N TRP A 157 -16.20 -8.72 -4.99
CA TRP A 157 -15.24 -9.80 -5.12
C TRP A 157 -13.77 -9.35 -5.19
N PRO A 158 -13.42 -8.27 -5.96
CA PRO A 158 -12.10 -7.66 -5.89
C PRO A 158 -11.64 -7.24 -4.50
N VAL A 159 -12.57 -6.97 -3.58
CA VAL A 159 -12.27 -6.62 -2.18
C VAL A 159 -12.20 -7.86 -1.28
N ILE A 160 -13.04 -8.88 -1.55
CA ILE A 160 -13.05 -10.15 -0.82
C ILE A 160 -11.80 -10.99 -1.12
N ALA A 161 -11.27 -10.95 -2.35
CA ALA A 161 -10.14 -11.76 -2.77
C ALA A 161 -8.88 -11.55 -1.90
N PRO A 162 -8.42 -10.32 -1.62
CA PRO A 162 -7.29 -10.08 -0.70
C PRO A 162 -7.59 -10.50 0.75
N LEU A 163 -8.85 -10.44 1.19
CA LEU A 163 -9.26 -10.93 2.51
C LEU A 163 -9.06 -12.44 2.62
N LEU A 164 -9.60 -13.21 1.66
CA LEU A 164 -9.44 -14.67 1.63
C LEU A 164 -7.97 -15.08 1.54
N SER A 165 -7.19 -14.39 0.70
CA SER A 165 -5.75 -14.59 0.62
C SER A 165 -5.06 -14.37 1.97
N SER A 166 -5.39 -13.29 2.67
CA SER A 166 -4.81 -12.98 3.99
C SER A 166 -5.14 -14.05 5.02
N VAL A 167 -6.37 -14.56 5.03
CA VAL A 167 -6.79 -15.65 5.93
C VAL A 167 -6.02 -16.95 5.62
N THR A 168 -5.87 -17.29 4.34
CA THR A 168 -5.12 -18.47 3.91
C THR A 168 -3.66 -18.39 4.35
N VAL A 169 -3.02 -17.24 4.13
CA VAL A 169 -1.61 -17.03 4.51
C VAL A 169 -1.44 -17.03 6.03
N MET A 170 -2.36 -16.44 6.80
CA MET A 170 -2.35 -16.55 8.28
C MET A 170 -2.43 -18.00 8.73
N GLY A 171 -3.29 -18.81 8.08
CA GLY A 171 -3.37 -20.25 8.34
C GLY A 171 -2.02 -20.94 8.12
N ALA A 172 -1.31 -20.62 7.03
CA ALA A 172 0.02 -21.17 6.76
C ALA A 172 1.04 -20.78 7.84
N TYR A 173 1.04 -19.53 8.30
CA TYR A 173 1.94 -19.07 9.37
C TYR A 173 1.66 -19.79 10.71
N LEU A 174 0.39 -19.98 11.05
CA LEU A 174 0.00 -20.71 12.26
C LEU A 174 0.38 -22.19 12.16
N THR A 175 0.21 -22.81 10.98
CA THR A 175 0.63 -24.20 10.74
C THR A 175 2.16 -24.34 10.86
N TYR A 176 2.93 -23.39 10.31
CA TYR A 176 4.37 -23.33 10.49
C TYR A 176 4.75 -23.30 11.98
N ALA A 177 4.12 -22.41 12.74
CA ALA A 177 4.40 -22.29 14.18
C ALA A 177 4.01 -23.54 14.97
N ALA A 178 3.03 -24.31 14.50
CA ALA A 178 2.63 -25.58 15.12
C ALA A 178 3.63 -26.72 14.81
N VAL A 179 4.29 -26.68 13.65
CA VAL A 179 5.24 -27.72 13.20
C VAL A 179 6.65 -27.46 13.71
N ASP A 180 7.20 -26.26 13.48
CA ASP A 180 8.60 -25.92 13.80
C ASP A 180 8.73 -25.11 15.10
N GLY A 181 7.60 -24.65 15.65
CA GLY A 181 7.56 -23.72 16.79
C GLY A 181 7.63 -22.25 16.37
N PRO A 182 7.11 -21.36 17.22
CA PRO A 182 7.09 -19.94 16.93
C PRO A 182 8.48 -19.31 17.07
N ARG A 183 8.91 -18.50 16.09
CA ARG A 183 10.14 -17.70 16.08
C ARG A 183 11.44 -18.52 16.25
N THR A 184 11.43 -19.75 15.77
CA THR A 184 12.60 -20.67 15.88
C THR A 184 13.79 -20.23 15.02
N GLY A 185 13.56 -19.39 14.01
CA GLY A 185 14.58 -18.95 13.08
C GLY A 185 15.13 -20.12 12.23
N PHE A 186 16.37 -19.99 11.72
CA PHE A 186 16.99 -21.05 10.92
C PHE A 186 17.39 -22.29 11.73
N GLY A 187 17.71 -22.13 13.03
CA GLY A 187 18.12 -23.25 13.88
C GLY A 187 17.04 -24.31 14.09
N GLY A 188 15.76 -23.93 13.98
CA GLY A 188 14.64 -24.85 14.08
C GLY A 188 13.84 -25.04 12.78
N LEU A 189 14.30 -24.45 11.68
CA LEU A 189 13.59 -24.56 10.40
C LEU A 189 13.78 -25.95 9.80
N THR A 190 12.68 -26.69 9.72
CA THR A 190 12.66 -27.95 8.97
C THR A 190 12.32 -27.71 7.50
N ARG A 191 12.61 -28.68 6.64
CA ARG A 191 12.17 -28.63 5.22
C ARG A 191 10.65 -28.54 5.09
N THR A 192 9.91 -29.18 5.99
CA THR A 192 8.43 -29.09 6.06
C THR A 192 7.99 -27.68 6.41
N GLY A 193 8.60 -27.05 7.42
CA GLY A 193 8.30 -25.67 7.78
C GLY A 193 8.60 -24.66 6.67
N GLU A 194 9.73 -24.82 5.98
CA GLU A 194 10.08 -24.01 4.81
C GLU A 194 9.01 -24.12 3.69
N LEU A 195 8.56 -25.34 3.41
CA LEU A 195 7.51 -25.57 2.40
C LEU A 195 6.16 -25.00 2.87
N ILE A 196 5.79 -25.14 4.14
CA ILE A 196 4.56 -24.57 4.68
C ILE A 196 4.56 -23.05 4.51
N LEU A 197 5.66 -22.37 4.84
CA LEU A 197 5.79 -20.93 4.68
C LEU A 197 5.70 -20.50 3.22
N SER A 198 6.46 -21.13 2.34
CA SER A 198 6.57 -20.74 0.95
C SER A 198 5.35 -21.17 0.11
N ALA A 199 4.96 -22.45 0.16
CA ALA A 199 3.81 -22.95 -0.57
C ALA A 199 2.48 -22.43 0.00
N GLY A 200 2.37 -22.26 1.33
CA GLY A 200 1.19 -21.69 1.97
C GLY A 200 0.95 -20.24 1.56
N THR A 201 2.01 -19.46 1.40
CA THR A 201 1.91 -18.09 0.88
C THR A 201 1.51 -18.09 -0.59
N THR A 202 2.09 -18.95 -1.41
CA THR A 202 1.70 -19.10 -2.81
C THR A 202 0.25 -19.58 -2.94
N LEU A 203 -0.20 -20.46 -2.04
CA LEU A 203 -1.61 -20.88 -1.97
C LEU A 203 -2.54 -19.70 -1.68
N GLY A 204 -2.13 -18.75 -0.84
CA GLY A 204 -2.87 -17.49 -0.63
C GLY A 204 -3.07 -16.70 -1.91
N VAL A 205 -2.06 -16.66 -2.81
CA VAL A 205 -2.18 -16.02 -4.12
C VAL A 205 -3.05 -16.84 -5.08
N VAL A 206 -2.98 -18.16 -5.03
CA VAL A 206 -3.90 -19.03 -5.76
C VAL A 206 -5.34 -18.76 -5.35
N VAL A 207 -5.63 -18.71 -4.05
CA VAL A 207 -6.97 -18.39 -3.52
C VAL A 207 -7.42 -17.01 -3.99
N LEU A 208 -6.54 -16.00 -3.95
CA LEU A 208 -6.84 -14.65 -4.46
C LEU A 208 -7.28 -14.68 -5.93
N ALA A 209 -6.55 -15.38 -6.79
CA ALA A 209 -6.86 -15.43 -8.22
C ALA A 209 -8.09 -16.31 -8.51
N MET A 210 -8.19 -17.47 -7.86
CA MET A 210 -9.24 -18.47 -8.15
C MET A 210 -10.61 -18.05 -7.63
N CYS A 211 -10.71 -17.37 -6.49
CA CYS A 211 -11.99 -16.89 -5.96
C CYS A 211 -12.68 -15.89 -6.91
N LEU A 212 -11.93 -15.16 -7.73
CA LEU A 212 -12.48 -14.25 -8.75
C LEU A 212 -13.20 -14.99 -9.88
N LEU A 213 -12.88 -16.26 -10.11
CA LEU A 213 -13.58 -17.09 -11.11
C LEU A 213 -15.02 -17.41 -10.71
N ILE A 214 -15.34 -17.41 -9.40
CA ILE A 214 -16.69 -17.71 -8.90
C ILE A 214 -17.74 -16.75 -9.49
N PRO A 215 -17.60 -15.41 -9.37
CA PRO A 215 -18.55 -14.48 -9.96
C PRO A 215 -18.46 -14.43 -11.49
N LEU A 216 -17.30 -14.73 -12.09
CA LEU A 216 -17.11 -14.72 -13.53
C LEU A 216 -17.88 -15.84 -14.24
N ARG A 217 -18.06 -17.01 -13.61
CA ARG A 217 -18.91 -18.09 -14.15
C ARG A 217 -20.33 -17.62 -14.48
N ARG A 218 -20.87 -16.67 -13.71
CA ARG A 218 -22.22 -16.09 -13.95
C ARG A 218 -22.28 -15.15 -15.16
N LEU A 219 -21.13 -14.65 -15.64
CA LEU A 219 -21.06 -13.78 -16.81
C LEU A 219 -21.05 -14.56 -18.13
N ARG A 220 -20.89 -15.90 -18.08
CA ARG A 220 -20.87 -16.81 -19.23
C ARG A 220 -19.91 -16.37 -20.34
N LEU A 221 -18.78 -15.75 -19.97
CA LEU A 221 -17.76 -15.34 -20.93
C LEU A 221 -17.11 -16.56 -21.57
N ARG A 222 -16.93 -16.52 -22.88
CA ARG A 222 -16.26 -17.57 -23.65
C ARG A 222 -14.78 -17.24 -23.73
N TRP A 223 -13.98 -17.90 -22.91
CA TRP A 223 -12.53 -17.73 -22.91
C TRP A 223 -11.91 -18.46 -24.10
N ARG A 224 -11.29 -17.71 -25.02
CA ARG A 224 -10.57 -18.26 -26.17
C ARG A 224 -9.19 -17.58 -26.24
N PRO A 225 -8.08 -18.34 -26.05
CA PRO A 225 -6.74 -17.77 -26.16
C PRO A 225 -6.56 -17.03 -27.49
N SER A 226 -6.15 -15.78 -27.42
CA SER A 226 -5.92 -14.94 -28.61
C SER A 226 -4.83 -13.92 -28.31
N LEU A 227 -3.89 -13.77 -29.24
CA LEU A 227 -2.87 -12.70 -29.20
C LEU A 227 -3.30 -11.46 -29.99
N ARG A 228 -4.45 -11.51 -30.69
CA ARG A 228 -4.96 -10.41 -31.51
C ARG A 228 -6.05 -9.63 -30.78
N PHE A 229 -5.89 -8.32 -30.73
CA PHE A 229 -6.97 -7.43 -30.31
C PHE A 229 -7.90 -7.15 -31.48
N PRO A 230 -9.22 -7.04 -31.27
CA PRO A 230 -10.19 -6.84 -32.36
C PRO A 230 -10.17 -5.42 -32.96
N GLY A 231 -9.30 -4.52 -32.51
CA GLY A 231 -9.20 -3.14 -32.97
C GLY A 231 -7.93 -2.45 -32.48
N ASP A 232 -7.99 -1.14 -32.23
CA ASP A 232 -6.87 -0.31 -31.75
C ASP A 232 -6.62 -0.39 -30.23
N GLU A 233 -7.30 -1.34 -29.54
CA GLU A 233 -7.21 -1.49 -28.09
C GLU A 233 -5.76 -1.71 -27.62
N GLY A 234 -4.94 -2.42 -28.39
CA GLY A 234 -3.53 -2.64 -28.07
C GLY A 234 -2.72 -1.36 -28.03
N ARG A 235 -2.85 -0.46 -29.02
CA ARG A 235 -2.17 0.84 -29.04
C ARG A 235 -2.67 1.76 -27.94
N ARG A 236 -3.98 1.74 -27.67
CA ARG A 236 -4.58 2.50 -26.59
C ARG A 236 -4.07 2.03 -25.25
N ALA A 237 -3.91 0.71 -25.08
CA ALA A 237 -3.33 0.08 -23.91
C ALA A 237 -1.91 0.59 -23.62
N VAL A 238 -1.01 0.53 -24.60
CA VAL A 238 0.38 1.02 -24.45
C VAL A 238 0.41 2.49 -24.06
N ARG A 239 -0.39 3.33 -24.73
CA ARG A 239 -0.40 4.78 -24.47
C ARG A 239 -0.95 5.14 -23.08
N LEU A 240 -1.97 4.45 -22.60
CA LEU A 240 -2.55 4.70 -21.27
C LEU A 240 -1.69 4.09 -20.15
N GLY A 241 -1.05 2.94 -20.42
CA GLY A 241 -0.24 2.23 -19.43
C GLY A 241 1.08 2.90 -19.07
N TRP A 242 1.63 3.72 -20.00
CA TRP A 242 2.95 4.30 -19.78
C TRP A 242 3.06 5.15 -18.50
N ALA A 243 2.13 6.07 -18.27
CA ALA A 243 2.15 6.92 -17.07
C ALA A 243 1.99 6.10 -15.78
N GLY A 244 1.15 5.08 -15.81
CA GLY A 244 1.00 4.12 -14.71
C GLY A 244 2.29 3.32 -14.48
N ALA A 245 2.92 2.84 -15.55
CA ALA A 245 4.18 2.10 -15.49
C ALA A 245 5.32 2.93 -14.88
N VAL A 246 5.45 4.21 -15.26
CA VAL A 246 6.45 5.13 -14.68
C VAL A 246 6.19 5.35 -13.18
N THR A 247 4.94 5.58 -12.80
CA THR A 247 4.54 5.79 -11.40
C THR A 247 4.86 4.58 -10.53
N VAL A 248 4.42 3.40 -10.96
CA VAL A 248 4.63 2.16 -10.22
C VAL A 248 6.10 1.73 -10.30
N GLY A 249 6.73 1.81 -11.47
CA GLY A 249 8.13 1.45 -11.66
C GLY A 249 9.08 2.22 -10.75
N SER A 250 8.87 3.53 -10.60
CA SER A 250 9.68 4.33 -9.68
C SER A 250 9.54 3.91 -8.22
N GLN A 251 8.32 3.52 -7.80
CA GLN A 251 8.09 2.97 -6.46
C GLN A 251 8.79 1.62 -6.28
N GLN A 252 8.78 0.75 -7.31
CA GLN A 252 9.44 -0.55 -7.24
C GLN A 252 10.97 -0.44 -7.17
N VAL A 253 11.56 0.60 -7.78
CA VAL A 253 12.98 0.91 -7.57
C VAL A 253 13.27 1.17 -6.10
N MET A 254 12.44 1.98 -5.42
CA MET A 254 12.58 2.22 -3.97
C MET A 254 12.43 0.93 -3.16
N VAL A 255 11.46 0.07 -3.50
CA VAL A 255 11.29 -1.24 -2.84
C VAL A 255 12.54 -2.11 -3.03
N GLY A 256 13.11 -2.15 -4.23
CA GLY A 256 14.37 -2.86 -4.51
C GLY A 256 15.54 -2.34 -3.68
N VAL A 257 15.69 -1.02 -3.58
CA VAL A 257 16.71 -0.37 -2.74
C VAL A 257 16.53 -0.77 -1.26
N VAL A 258 15.29 -0.76 -0.75
CA VAL A 258 15.02 -1.20 0.63
C VAL A 258 15.40 -2.64 0.86
N ILE A 259 15.09 -3.55 -0.07
CA ILE A 259 15.51 -4.95 0.04
C ILE A 259 17.02 -5.05 0.13
N LEU A 260 17.75 -4.42 -0.79
CA LEU A 260 19.21 -4.46 -0.82
C LEU A 260 19.84 -3.90 0.47
N LEU A 261 19.25 -2.87 1.05
CA LEU A 261 19.78 -2.25 2.27
C LEU A 261 19.38 -2.97 3.56
N ALA A 262 18.25 -3.68 3.58
CA ALA A 262 17.66 -4.18 4.82
C ALA A 262 17.49 -5.72 4.90
N VAL A 263 17.76 -6.47 3.82
CA VAL A 263 17.57 -7.94 3.82
C VAL A 263 18.46 -8.65 4.84
N GLY A 264 19.66 -8.17 5.05
CA GLY A 264 20.59 -8.70 6.08
C GLY A 264 20.15 -8.41 7.52
N GLY A 265 19.21 -7.47 7.72
CA GLY A 265 18.64 -7.12 9.02
C GLY A 265 17.68 -5.94 8.92
N GLY A 266 16.46 -6.09 9.45
CA GLY A 266 15.47 -5.01 9.54
C GLY A 266 14.40 -4.94 8.42
N LEU A 267 14.47 -5.74 7.35
CA LEU A 267 13.48 -5.71 6.28
C LEU A 267 12.07 -6.01 6.79
N THR A 268 11.93 -7.01 7.63
CA THR A 268 10.64 -7.39 8.22
C THR A 268 10.09 -6.30 9.12
N ALA A 269 10.94 -5.70 9.95
CA ALA A 269 10.56 -4.59 10.82
C ALA A 269 10.18 -3.34 10.01
N TYR A 270 10.89 -3.06 8.90
CA TYR A 270 10.53 -2.01 7.96
C TYR A 270 9.15 -2.27 7.33
N ASN A 271 8.88 -3.48 6.85
CA ASN A 271 7.59 -3.86 6.26
C ASN A 271 6.45 -3.75 7.29
N ALA A 272 6.71 -4.13 8.55
CA ALA A 272 5.78 -3.94 9.66
C ALA A 272 5.50 -2.45 9.90
N ALA A 273 6.54 -1.62 10.00
CA ALA A 273 6.41 -0.18 10.17
C ALA A 273 5.64 0.47 9.02
N GLN A 274 5.93 0.08 7.77
CA GLN A 274 5.21 0.56 6.59
C GLN A 274 3.73 0.15 6.62
N THR A 275 3.43 -1.07 7.04
CA THR A 275 2.04 -1.54 7.18
C THR A 275 1.27 -0.70 8.19
N VAL A 276 1.87 -0.40 9.34
CA VAL A 276 1.28 0.49 10.36
C VAL A 276 1.10 1.91 9.81
N PHE A 277 2.11 2.45 9.12
CA PHE A 277 2.06 3.78 8.50
C PHE A 277 0.90 3.91 7.49
N LEU A 278 0.62 2.86 6.72
CA LEU A 278 -0.45 2.87 5.71
C LEU A 278 -1.87 2.88 6.31
N LEU A 279 -2.06 2.51 7.58
CA LEU A 279 -3.39 2.49 8.20
C LEU A 279 -4.04 3.89 8.28
N PRO A 280 -3.41 4.92 8.89
CA PRO A 280 -3.99 6.26 8.90
C PRO A 280 -4.19 6.83 7.50
N TRP A 281 -3.26 6.60 6.57
CA TRP A 281 -3.43 7.02 5.19
C TRP A 281 -4.67 6.41 4.53
N ALA A 282 -4.87 5.10 4.69
CA ALA A 282 -5.99 4.37 4.10
C ALA A 282 -7.36 4.76 4.72
N VAL A 283 -7.37 5.13 6.02
CA VAL A 283 -8.61 5.47 6.74
C VAL A 283 -8.94 6.96 6.62
N LEU A 284 -7.94 7.84 6.63
CA LEU A 284 -8.17 9.29 6.72
C LEU A 284 -8.08 9.99 5.36
N ALA A 285 -7.09 9.66 4.51
CA ALA A 285 -6.83 10.39 3.27
C ALA A 285 -7.55 9.79 2.06
N VAL A 286 -7.47 8.46 1.89
CA VAL A 286 -8.00 7.77 0.70
C VAL A 286 -9.51 7.94 0.53
N PRO A 287 -10.36 7.83 1.58
CA PRO A 287 -11.81 8.01 1.44
C PRO A 287 -12.18 9.40 0.94
N LEU A 288 -11.55 10.45 1.51
CA LEU A 288 -11.80 11.83 1.08
C LEU A 288 -11.39 12.06 -0.38
N ALA A 289 -10.21 11.56 -0.76
CA ALA A 289 -9.71 11.68 -2.12
C ALA A 289 -10.60 10.93 -3.13
N THR A 290 -11.17 9.78 -2.73
CA THR A 290 -12.05 8.97 -3.57
C THR A 290 -13.44 9.60 -3.69
N ALA A 291 -13.98 10.12 -2.59
CA ALA A 291 -15.31 10.75 -2.55
C ALA A 291 -15.38 12.03 -3.40
N VAL A 292 -14.30 12.83 -3.42
CA VAL A 292 -14.30 14.09 -4.19
C VAL A 292 -13.99 13.89 -5.68
N TYR A 293 -13.38 12.77 -6.06
CA TYR A 293 -12.88 12.54 -7.42
C TYR A 293 -13.97 12.67 -8.53
N PRO A 294 -15.19 12.11 -8.39
CA PRO A 294 -16.25 12.30 -9.37
C PRO A 294 -16.63 13.78 -9.56
N THR A 295 -16.73 14.53 -8.45
CA THR A 295 -17.03 15.97 -8.49
C THR A 295 -15.92 16.73 -9.22
N LEU A 296 -14.65 16.44 -8.95
CA LEU A 296 -13.52 17.06 -9.64
C LEU A 296 -13.49 16.75 -11.13
N SER A 297 -13.93 15.55 -11.52
CA SER A 297 -13.93 15.11 -12.93
C SER A 297 -15.06 15.75 -13.74
N ALA A 298 -16.19 16.07 -13.10
CA ALA A 298 -17.37 16.66 -13.75
C ALA A 298 -17.38 18.21 -13.71
N ALA A 299 -16.57 18.82 -12.83
CA ALA A 299 -16.59 20.25 -12.57
C ALA A 299 -15.89 21.07 -13.66
N ASP A 300 -16.42 22.26 -13.92
CA ASP A 300 -15.74 23.34 -14.61
C ASP A 300 -14.54 23.88 -13.77
N THR A 301 -13.91 24.94 -14.23
CA THR A 301 -12.70 25.46 -13.55
C THR A 301 -13.00 26.00 -12.15
N ASP A 302 -14.10 26.68 -11.94
CA ASP A 302 -14.43 27.29 -10.66
C ASP A 302 -15.04 26.28 -9.68
N GLY A 303 -15.88 25.38 -10.17
CA GLY A 303 -16.38 24.22 -9.42
C GLY A 303 -15.24 23.30 -8.97
N PHE A 304 -14.21 23.09 -9.80
CA PHE A 304 -13.03 22.33 -9.44
C PHE A 304 -12.25 22.98 -8.27
N ARG A 305 -12.04 24.30 -8.35
CA ARG A 305 -11.33 25.05 -7.28
C ARG A 305 -12.09 25.03 -5.96
N SER A 306 -13.40 25.26 -6.03
CA SER A 306 -14.27 25.26 -4.84
C SER A 306 -14.40 23.89 -4.19
N ALA A 307 -14.33 22.80 -4.95
CA ALA A 307 -14.37 21.45 -4.44
C ALA A 307 -13.02 20.99 -3.88
N LEU A 308 -11.89 21.30 -4.55
CA LEU A 308 -10.58 20.81 -4.19
C LEU A 308 -10.02 21.46 -2.92
N ALA A 309 -10.09 22.82 -2.81
CA ALA A 309 -9.43 23.56 -1.74
C ALA A 309 -9.85 23.12 -0.32
N PRO A 310 -11.15 22.98 0.02
CA PRO A 310 -11.56 22.56 1.36
C PRO A 310 -11.16 21.12 1.66
N VAL A 311 -11.22 20.21 0.68
CA VAL A 311 -10.80 18.81 0.86
C VAL A 311 -9.30 18.71 1.08
N ALA A 312 -8.49 19.50 0.36
CA ALA A 312 -7.05 19.54 0.54
C ALA A 312 -6.67 20.00 1.97
N ARG A 313 -7.36 21.02 2.51
CA ARG A 313 -7.17 21.45 3.89
C ARG A 313 -7.55 20.37 4.91
N SER A 314 -8.71 19.73 4.74
CA SER A 314 -9.15 18.62 5.61
C SER A 314 -8.17 17.45 5.60
N VAL A 315 -7.67 17.07 4.41
CA VAL A 315 -6.68 16.01 4.26
C VAL A 315 -5.38 16.33 5.02
N MET A 316 -4.92 17.59 4.98
CA MET A 316 -3.72 18.02 5.72
C MET A 316 -3.91 17.95 7.24
N LEU A 317 -5.05 18.41 7.75
CA LEU A 317 -5.36 18.31 9.19
C LEU A 317 -5.47 16.85 9.64
N LEU A 318 -6.14 15.99 8.88
CA LEU A 318 -6.24 14.57 9.22
C LEU A 318 -4.88 13.84 9.12
N ALA A 319 -4.05 14.21 8.15
CA ALA A 319 -2.68 13.69 8.04
C ALA A 319 -1.84 14.07 9.27
N GLY A 320 -2.00 15.30 9.79
CA GLY A 320 -1.34 15.73 11.02
C GLY A 320 -1.72 14.90 12.24
N LEU A 321 -3.01 14.62 12.41
CA LEU A 321 -3.50 13.73 13.48
C LEU A 321 -2.89 12.33 13.36
N GLY A 322 -2.91 11.76 12.14
CA GLY A 322 -2.33 10.45 11.88
C GLY A 322 -0.81 10.41 12.12
N ALA A 323 -0.09 11.45 11.73
CA ALA A 323 1.36 11.56 11.95
C ALA A 323 1.70 11.64 13.45
N ALA A 324 0.93 12.41 14.23
CA ALA A 324 1.08 12.50 15.68
C ALA A 324 0.84 11.14 16.36
N ALA A 325 -0.22 10.44 15.96
CA ALA A 325 -0.55 9.11 16.48
C ALA A 325 0.54 8.08 16.14
N LEU A 326 1.05 8.06 14.90
CA LEU A 326 2.15 7.17 14.49
C LEU A 326 3.41 7.42 15.34
N PHE A 327 3.76 8.67 15.59
CA PHE A 327 4.94 9.00 16.38
C PHE A 327 4.79 8.59 17.85
N ALA A 328 3.67 8.97 18.48
CA ALA A 328 3.42 8.77 19.89
C ALA A 328 3.19 7.28 20.26
N LEU A 329 2.49 6.55 19.40
CA LEU A 329 2.08 5.17 19.67
C LEU A 329 3.05 4.13 19.09
N ALA A 330 4.21 4.54 18.56
CA ALA A 330 5.15 3.63 17.92
C ALA A 330 5.61 2.50 18.86
N ASP A 331 5.94 2.79 20.13
CA ASP A 331 6.42 1.77 21.08
C ASP A 331 5.33 0.76 21.47
N PRO A 332 4.14 1.16 21.93
CA PRO A 332 3.11 0.18 22.25
C PRO A 332 2.67 -0.65 21.04
N ILE A 333 2.62 -0.05 19.83
CA ILE A 333 2.33 -0.81 18.60
C ILE A 333 3.43 -1.83 18.34
N ALA A 334 4.71 -1.43 18.38
CA ALA A 334 5.84 -2.32 18.14
C ALA A 334 5.90 -3.47 19.16
N TYR A 335 5.55 -3.19 20.40
CA TYR A 335 5.43 -4.24 21.44
C TYR A 335 4.32 -5.24 21.10
N LEU A 336 3.12 -4.76 20.76
CA LEU A 336 1.98 -5.61 20.40
C LEU A 336 2.24 -6.49 19.18
N VAL A 337 2.97 -5.96 18.18
CA VAL A 337 3.37 -6.74 17.01
C VAL A 337 4.62 -7.59 17.24
N ARG A 338 5.24 -7.52 18.44
CA ARG A 338 6.46 -8.25 18.83
C ARG A 338 7.67 -7.97 17.93
N SER A 339 7.80 -6.73 17.47
CA SER A 339 8.95 -6.26 16.69
C SER A 339 9.41 -4.89 17.23
N ALA A 340 10.29 -4.91 18.22
CA ALA A 340 10.83 -3.67 18.82
C ALA A 340 11.50 -2.77 17.77
N SER A 341 12.15 -3.37 16.77
CA SER A 341 12.80 -2.68 15.65
C SER A 341 11.82 -1.92 14.76
N ALA A 342 10.52 -2.20 14.82
CA ALA A 342 9.50 -1.48 14.04
C ALA A 342 9.22 -0.08 14.59
N ALA A 343 9.36 0.18 15.91
CA ALA A 343 9.04 1.47 16.50
C ALA A 343 9.85 2.64 15.91
N PRO A 344 11.19 2.55 15.78
CA PRO A 344 11.95 3.59 15.08
C PRO A 344 11.48 3.80 13.64
N GLY A 345 11.14 2.72 12.91
CA GLY A 345 10.63 2.80 11.56
C GLY A 345 9.29 3.54 11.48
N ILE A 346 8.34 3.23 12.36
CA ILE A 346 7.04 3.92 12.43
C ILE A 346 7.25 5.43 12.63
N ARG A 347 8.16 5.83 13.54
CA ARG A 347 8.53 7.24 13.75
C ARG A 347 9.18 7.86 12.52
N GLY A 348 10.06 7.13 11.84
CA GLY A 348 10.69 7.58 10.60
C GLY A 348 9.68 7.88 9.49
N PHE A 349 8.66 7.04 9.35
CA PHE A 349 7.59 7.23 8.37
C PHE A 349 6.64 8.38 8.72
N ALA A 350 6.44 8.72 10.00
CA ALA A 350 5.33 9.55 10.47
C ALA A 350 5.18 10.88 9.71
N ALA A 351 6.28 11.61 9.50
CA ALA A 351 6.27 12.90 8.79
C ALA A 351 5.86 12.76 7.32
N GLY A 352 6.11 11.62 6.69
CA GLY A 352 5.76 11.34 5.30
C GLY A 352 4.25 11.30 5.05
N LEU A 353 3.44 11.17 6.10
CA LEU A 353 1.98 11.06 5.96
C LEU A 353 1.36 12.31 5.34
N PHE A 354 1.90 13.51 5.61
CA PHE A 354 1.46 14.76 4.98
C PHE A 354 1.60 14.71 3.46
N GLY A 355 2.79 14.36 2.96
CA GLY A 355 3.04 14.27 1.53
C GLY A 355 2.26 13.13 0.87
N TYR A 356 2.16 11.98 1.52
CA TYR A 356 1.46 10.83 0.98
C TYR A 356 -0.07 10.99 0.98
N ALA A 357 -0.61 11.76 1.92
CA ALA A 357 -2.02 12.15 1.91
C ALA A 357 -2.34 13.12 0.76
N LEU A 358 -1.44 14.09 0.49
CA LEU A 358 -1.54 14.93 -0.71
C LEU A 358 -1.43 14.12 -1.99
N PHE A 359 -0.55 13.12 -2.04
CA PHE A 359 -0.45 12.22 -3.19
C PHE A 359 -1.80 11.54 -3.49
N ALA A 360 -2.50 11.04 -2.47
CA ALA A 360 -3.81 10.40 -2.67
C ALA A 360 -4.84 11.33 -3.32
N LEU A 361 -4.85 12.61 -2.94
CA LEU A 361 -5.81 13.60 -3.42
C LEU A 361 -5.37 14.25 -4.75
N LEU A 362 -4.14 14.79 -4.79
CA LEU A 362 -3.70 15.66 -5.87
C LEU A 362 -3.35 14.89 -7.16
N SER A 363 -2.94 13.62 -7.06
CA SER A 363 -2.81 12.77 -8.26
C SER A 363 -4.16 12.59 -8.96
N ARG A 364 -5.24 12.34 -8.19
CA ARG A 364 -6.60 12.26 -8.73
C ARG A 364 -7.08 13.60 -9.30
N ALA A 365 -6.76 14.71 -8.64
CA ALA A 365 -7.07 16.05 -9.14
C ALA A 365 -6.39 16.33 -10.50
N LEU A 366 -5.13 15.94 -10.66
CA LEU A 366 -4.42 16.03 -11.94
C LEU A 366 -5.00 15.10 -13.01
N TYR A 367 -5.41 13.88 -12.63
CA TYR A 367 -6.09 12.95 -13.54
C TYR A 367 -7.42 13.51 -14.04
N ALA A 368 -8.21 14.14 -13.16
CA ALA A 368 -9.46 14.83 -13.52
C ALA A 368 -9.24 15.98 -14.52
N ARG A 369 -8.06 16.61 -14.53
CA ARG A 369 -7.67 17.66 -15.47
C ARG A 369 -6.88 17.17 -16.67
N GLY A 370 -6.74 15.84 -16.87
CA GLY A 370 -5.97 15.24 -17.96
C GLY A 370 -4.45 15.37 -17.84
N ALA A 371 -3.93 15.91 -16.73
CA ALA A 371 -2.51 16.14 -16.48
C ALA A 371 -1.79 14.89 -15.89
N THR A 372 -2.04 13.71 -16.45
CA THR A 372 -1.51 12.42 -15.97
C THR A 372 0.01 12.35 -15.97
N ALA A 373 0.65 12.94 -16.99
CA ALA A 373 2.11 12.99 -17.09
C ALA A 373 2.75 13.80 -15.96
N ALA A 374 2.14 14.92 -15.54
CA ALA A 374 2.62 15.72 -14.42
C ALA A 374 2.51 14.96 -13.10
N ALA A 375 1.44 14.21 -12.88
CA ALA A 375 1.29 13.35 -11.71
C ALA A 375 2.34 12.24 -11.69
N ALA A 376 2.57 11.55 -12.82
CA ALA A 376 3.56 10.49 -12.95
C ALA A 376 4.99 11.01 -12.73
N ALA A 377 5.35 12.14 -13.34
CA ALA A 377 6.68 12.75 -13.17
C ALA A 377 6.93 13.18 -11.72
N SER A 378 5.95 13.80 -11.06
CA SER A 378 6.04 14.18 -9.64
C SER A 378 6.26 12.98 -8.73
N THR A 379 5.55 11.89 -9.00
CA THR A 379 5.65 10.65 -8.22
C THR A 379 6.99 9.97 -8.46
N ALA A 380 7.44 9.88 -9.72
CA ALA A 380 8.73 9.28 -10.07
C ALA A 380 9.90 10.06 -9.46
N ALA A 381 9.87 11.40 -9.52
CA ALA A 381 10.90 12.23 -8.90
C ALA A 381 10.98 12.03 -7.39
N GLY A 382 9.83 11.96 -6.70
CA GLY A 382 9.82 11.75 -5.25
C GLY A 382 10.31 10.37 -4.84
N TRP A 383 9.95 9.30 -5.54
CA TRP A 383 10.50 7.97 -5.27
C TRP A 383 11.99 7.88 -5.58
N GLY A 384 12.47 8.59 -6.63
CA GLY A 384 13.89 8.72 -6.91
C GLY A 384 14.64 9.39 -5.76
N VAL A 385 14.10 10.49 -5.22
CA VAL A 385 14.66 11.16 -4.03
C VAL A 385 14.64 10.24 -2.80
N ALA A 386 13.55 9.47 -2.60
CA ALA A 386 13.48 8.48 -1.52
C ALA A 386 14.60 7.42 -1.63
N ALA A 387 14.82 6.89 -2.83
CA ALA A 387 15.86 5.89 -3.08
C ALA A 387 17.28 6.46 -2.83
N ILE A 388 17.56 7.67 -3.31
CA ILE A 388 18.83 8.36 -3.05
C ILE A 388 19.01 8.62 -1.55
N ALA A 389 17.99 9.14 -0.87
CA ALA A 389 18.01 9.40 0.57
C ALA A 389 18.24 8.10 1.35
N ALA A 390 17.61 6.99 0.95
CA ALA A 390 17.80 5.69 1.59
C ALA A 390 19.26 5.24 1.53
N VAL A 391 19.91 5.35 0.37
CA VAL A 391 21.32 4.99 0.19
C VAL A 391 22.23 5.90 1.03
N LEU A 392 22.07 7.23 0.91
CA LEU A 392 22.92 8.19 1.58
C LEU A 392 22.80 8.11 3.11
N LEU A 393 21.57 8.06 3.62
CA LEU A 393 21.34 7.99 5.06
C LEU A 393 21.75 6.65 5.64
N SER A 394 21.58 5.54 4.91
CA SER A 394 22.04 4.22 5.36
C SER A 394 23.57 4.14 5.43
N ALA A 395 24.29 4.75 4.47
CA ALA A 395 25.74 4.78 4.46
C ALA A 395 26.33 5.56 5.64
N SER A 396 25.60 6.56 6.17
CA SER A 396 26.00 7.40 7.30
C SER A 396 25.51 6.90 8.66
N SER A 397 24.72 5.81 8.68
CA SER A 397 24.05 5.33 9.90
C SER A 397 24.71 4.06 10.44
N GLY A 398 24.85 3.98 11.77
CA GLY A 398 25.32 2.77 12.43
C GLY A 398 24.28 1.66 12.51
N PRO A 399 24.71 0.43 12.87
CA PRO A 399 23.82 -0.71 13.11
C PRO A 399 22.73 -0.33 14.13
N GLY A 400 21.50 -0.78 13.92
CA GLY A 400 20.35 -0.50 14.79
C GLY A 400 19.52 0.74 14.41
N ARG A 401 20.03 1.64 13.55
CA ARG A 401 19.25 2.79 13.03
C ARG A 401 18.64 2.55 11.66
N GLN A 402 18.92 1.41 11.03
CA GLN A 402 18.55 1.10 9.65
C GLN A 402 17.04 1.30 9.37
N VAL A 403 16.19 0.75 10.21
CA VAL A 403 14.73 0.80 10.00
C VAL A 403 14.19 2.23 10.12
N PHE A 404 14.73 3.02 11.07
CA PHE A 404 14.39 4.45 11.20
C PHE A 404 14.78 5.23 9.95
N VAL A 405 16.01 5.04 9.50
CA VAL A 405 16.58 5.75 8.35
C VAL A 405 15.82 5.46 7.06
N LEU A 406 15.44 4.20 6.83
CA LEU A 406 14.65 3.81 5.67
C LEU A 406 13.22 4.39 5.74
N GLY A 407 12.61 4.42 6.93
CA GLY A 407 11.34 5.12 7.15
C GLY A 407 11.44 6.62 6.87
N LEU A 408 12.51 7.27 7.35
CA LEU A 408 12.77 8.68 7.11
C LEU A 408 13.03 8.98 5.63
N ALA A 409 13.78 8.14 4.92
CA ALA A 409 14.01 8.27 3.48
C ALA A 409 12.69 8.22 2.69
N ASN A 410 11.78 7.30 3.05
CA ASN A 410 10.43 7.28 2.50
C ASN A 410 9.66 8.57 2.82
N ALA A 411 9.73 9.06 4.06
CA ALA A 411 9.05 10.30 4.45
C ALA A 411 9.55 11.50 3.65
N ILE A 412 10.86 11.59 3.39
CA ILE A 412 11.45 12.61 2.52
C ILE A 412 10.88 12.51 1.10
N GLY A 413 10.91 11.32 0.50
CA GLY A 413 10.37 11.11 -0.84
C GLY A 413 8.89 11.42 -0.95
N MET A 414 8.07 10.96 -0.01
CA MET A 414 6.64 11.26 0.06
C MET A 414 6.37 12.76 0.20
N SER A 415 7.19 13.48 0.98
CA SER A 415 7.10 14.94 1.12
C SER A 415 7.42 15.64 -0.19
N VAL A 416 8.46 15.19 -0.91
CA VAL A 416 8.80 15.71 -2.25
C VAL A 416 7.66 15.45 -3.24
N ILE A 417 7.05 14.25 -3.24
CA ILE A 417 5.86 13.96 -4.05
C ILE A 417 4.76 14.99 -3.76
N GLY A 418 4.45 15.20 -2.48
CA GLY A 418 3.42 16.15 -2.06
C GLY A 418 3.69 17.57 -2.56
N VAL A 419 4.92 18.07 -2.41
CA VAL A 419 5.31 19.41 -2.88
C VAL A 419 5.22 19.53 -4.40
N LEU A 420 5.76 18.55 -5.13
CA LEU A 420 5.72 18.57 -6.60
C LEU A 420 4.29 18.50 -7.13
N LEU A 421 3.41 17.71 -6.51
CA LEU A 421 1.99 17.65 -6.88
C LEU A 421 1.27 18.96 -6.57
N VAL A 422 1.56 19.65 -5.46
CA VAL A 422 1.04 21.00 -5.17
C VAL A 422 1.45 21.98 -6.27
N LEU A 423 2.73 21.98 -6.68
CA LEU A 423 3.22 22.81 -7.76
C LEU A 423 2.54 22.47 -9.10
N ALA A 424 2.38 21.19 -9.41
CA ALA A 424 1.72 20.73 -10.62
C ALA A 424 0.24 21.18 -10.64
N VAL A 425 -0.51 21.00 -9.56
CA VAL A 425 -1.91 21.44 -9.49
C VAL A 425 -2.03 22.96 -9.62
N ARG A 426 -1.15 23.73 -8.97
CA ARG A 426 -1.12 25.19 -9.12
C ARG A 426 -0.86 25.64 -10.56
N ARG A 427 -0.01 24.91 -11.30
CA ARG A 427 0.26 25.18 -12.72
C ARG A 427 -0.92 24.86 -13.63
N HIS A 428 -1.63 23.76 -13.40
CA HIS A 428 -2.70 23.27 -14.28
C HIS A 428 -4.10 23.80 -13.94
N ALA A 429 -4.37 24.14 -12.66
CA ALA A 429 -5.67 24.60 -12.17
C ALA A 429 -5.65 25.99 -11.54
N GLY A 430 -4.47 26.63 -11.48
CA GLY A 430 -4.26 27.94 -10.89
C GLY A 430 -4.07 27.90 -9.36
N PRO A 431 -3.46 28.94 -8.77
CA PRO A 431 -3.12 28.99 -7.34
C PRO A 431 -4.36 28.98 -6.42
N ALA A 432 -5.49 29.49 -6.89
CA ALA A 432 -6.75 29.51 -6.12
C ALA A 432 -7.31 28.10 -5.83
N SER A 433 -6.92 27.09 -6.62
CA SER A 433 -7.36 25.68 -6.42
C SER A 433 -6.90 25.08 -5.08
N LEU A 434 -5.87 25.64 -4.45
CA LEU A 434 -5.32 25.20 -3.18
C LEU A 434 -5.30 26.37 -2.15
N HIS A 435 -6.31 27.24 -2.23
CA HIS A 435 -6.42 28.38 -1.29
C HIS A 435 -6.50 27.87 0.16
N GLY A 436 -5.69 28.49 1.03
CA GLY A 436 -5.63 28.16 2.46
C GLY A 436 -4.84 26.87 2.81
N LEU A 437 -4.32 26.12 1.80
CA LEU A 437 -3.56 24.89 2.04
C LEU A 437 -2.33 25.14 2.94
N GLY A 438 -1.55 26.20 2.68
CA GLY A 438 -0.35 26.51 3.46
C GLY A 438 -0.66 26.74 4.95
N ARG A 439 -1.75 27.49 5.24
CA ARG A 439 -2.20 27.73 6.62
C ARG A 439 -2.65 26.42 7.29
N ALA A 440 -3.47 25.60 6.61
CA ALA A 440 -3.92 24.33 7.14
C ALA A 440 -2.74 23.36 7.37
N THR A 441 -1.75 23.38 6.47
CA THR A 441 -0.52 22.58 6.63
C THR A 441 0.28 23.04 7.85
N ALA A 442 0.51 24.33 8.01
CA ALA A 442 1.23 24.86 9.17
C ALA A 442 0.49 24.57 10.48
N ALA A 443 -0.82 24.80 10.54
CA ALA A 443 -1.65 24.44 11.69
C ALA A 443 -1.60 22.93 12.00
N GLY A 444 -1.70 22.09 10.96
CA GLY A 444 -1.61 20.63 11.08
C GLY A 444 -0.24 20.17 11.59
N ILE A 445 0.85 20.76 11.12
CA ILE A 445 2.21 20.42 11.59
C ILE A 445 2.40 20.83 13.07
N VAL A 446 2.03 22.07 13.44
CA VAL A 446 2.14 22.53 14.83
C VAL A 446 1.29 21.66 15.76
N ALA A 447 0.05 21.37 15.37
CA ALA A 447 -0.83 20.48 16.12
C ALA A 447 -0.25 19.07 16.22
N ALA A 448 0.34 18.54 15.13
CA ALA A 448 0.94 17.22 15.13
C ALA A 448 2.14 17.12 16.09
N VAL A 449 3.01 18.14 16.11
CA VAL A 449 4.18 18.15 17.01
C VAL A 449 3.72 18.20 18.47
N VAL A 450 2.81 19.09 18.83
CA VAL A 450 2.29 19.21 20.21
C VAL A 450 1.58 17.92 20.63
N ALA A 451 0.72 17.38 19.78
CA ALA A 451 -0.01 16.14 20.06
C ALA A 451 0.90 14.90 20.14
N ALA A 452 1.93 14.82 19.28
CA ALA A 452 2.91 13.75 19.32
C ALA A 452 3.69 13.75 20.65
N LEU A 453 4.11 14.93 21.12
CA LEU A 453 4.79 15.07 22.41
C LEU A 453 3.85 14.71 23.57
N ALA A 454 2.63 15.24 23.58
CA ALA A 454 1.64 14.94 24.63
C ALA A 454 1.36 13.43 24.71
N GLY A 455 1.12 12.78 23.56
CA GLY A 455 0.90 11.33 23.50
C GLY A 455 2.13 10.52 23.89
N PHE A 456 3.32 10.93 23.44
CA PHE A 456 4.58 10.27 23.79
C PHE A 456 4.83 10.27 25.30
N PHE A 457 4.67 11.42 25.96
CA PHE A 457 4.84 11.52 27.42
C PHE A 457 3.75 10.75 28.16
N ALA A 458 2.50 10.73 27.67
CA ALA A 458 1.44 9.92 28.26
C ALA A 458 1.76 8.43 28.18
N VAL A 459 2.22 7.94 27.02
CA VAL A 459 2.67 6.54 26.84
C VAL A 459 3.80 6.21 27.81
N ARG A 460 4.80 7.10 27.93
CA ARG A 460 5.96 6.87 28.78
C ARG A 460 5.61 6.86 30.27
N ALA A 461 4.77 7.78 30.72
CA ALA A 461 4.32 7.82 32.13
C ALA A 461 3.58 6.53 32.53
N ILE A 462 2.78 5.95 31.62
CA ILE A 462 2.10 4.69 31.87
C ILE A 462 3.08 3.51 31.83
N ALA A 463 4.05 3.53 30.92
CA ALA A 463 5.08 2.50 30.84
C ALA A 463 5.91 2.44 32.13
N ASP A 464 6.30 3.59 32.68
CA ASP A 464 7.05 3.71 33.93
C ASP A 464 6.25 3.20 35.15
N GLY A 465 4.89 3.33 35.11
CA GLY A 465 4.03 2.89 36.21
C GLY A 465 3.56 1.44 36.12
N LEU A 466 3.23 0.94 34.94
CA LEU A 466 2.66 -0.40 34.72
C LEU A 466 3.66 -1.43 34.16
N GLY A 467 4.90 -1.01 33.86
CA GLY A 467 5.90 -1.87 33.27
C GLY A 467 5.56 -2.28 31.81
N THR A 468 6.22 -3.37 31.35
CA THR A 468 6.08 -3.89 29.96
C THR A 468 5.23 -5.16 29.96
N GLY A 469 4.14 -5.17 29.18
CA GLY A 469 3.24 -6.29 29.03
C GLY A 469 2.16 -6.00 27.98
N ILE A 470 1.45 -7.01 27.49
CA ILE A 470 0.38 -6.83 26.49
C ILE A 470 -0.71 -5.88 27.05
N GLY A 471 -1.17 -6.12 28.28
CA GLY A 471 -2.17 -5.26 28.93
C GLY A 471 -1.69 -3.82 29.12
N SER A 472 -0.46 -3.63 29.58
CA SER A 472 0.18 -2.31 29.68
C SER A 472 0.27 -1.62 28.33
N SER A 473 0.69 -2.31 27.27
CA SER A 473 0.78 -1.73 25.91
C SER A 473 -0.58 -1.33 25.35
N VAL A 474 -1.64 -2.08 25.65
CA VAL A 474 -3.01 -1.68 25.28
C VAL A 474 -3.41 -0.41 26.02
N VAL A 475 -3.18 -0.32 27.32
CA VAL A 475 -3.47 0.88 28.14
C VAL A 475 -2.65 2.07 27.62
N GLN A 476 -1.36 1.88 27.36
CA GLN A 476 -0.48 2.89 26.77
C GLN A 476 -1.03 3.38 25.42
N GLY A 477 -1.47 2.47 24.56
CA GLY A 477 -2.04 2.79 23.24
C GLY A 477 -3.32 3.61 23.35
N LEU A 478 -4.23 3.22 24.23
CA LEU A 478 -5.49 3.92 24.45
C LEU A 478 -5.29 5.31 25.06
N ALA A 479 -4.54 5.40 26.16
CA ALA A 479 -4.32 6.68 26.85
C ALA A 479 -3.45 7.64 25.99
N GLY A 480 -2.41 7.11 25.33
CA GLY A 480 -1.62 7.89 24.38
C GLY A 480 -2.46 8.39 23.22
N GLY A 481 -3.34 7.54 22.65
CA GLY A 481 -4.26 7.91 21.59
C GLY A 481 -5.24 9.01 22.01
N VAL A 482 -5.81 8.92 23.21
CA VAL A 482 -6.69 9.96 23.79
C VAL A 482 -5.91 11.25 23.99
N ALA A 483 -4.68 11.20 24.53
CA ALA A 483 -3.84 12.38 24.73
C ALA A 483 -3.50 13.05 23.38
N VAL A 484 -3.15 12.29 22.37
CA VAL A 484 -2.94 12.78 21.00
C VAL A 484 -4.19 13.48 20.47
N LEU A 485 -5.35 12.86 20.58
CA LEU A 485 -6.59 13.40 20.04
C LEU A 485 -6.97 14.72 20.73
N ILE A 486 -6.92 14.76 22.07
CA ILE A 486 -7.28 15.96 22.86
C ILE A 486 -6.30 17.10 22.52
N ALA A 487 -4.98 16.85 22.58
CA ALA A 487 -3.99 17.87 22.30
C ALA A 487 -4.08 18.36 20.85
N TYR A 488 -4.28 17.47 19.89
CA TYR A 488 -4.44 17.82 18.48
C TYR A 488 -5.66 18.73 18.27
N LEU A 489 -6.82 18.33 18.75
CA LEU A 489 -8.05 19.11 18.63
C LEU A 489 -7.94 20.48 19.33
N ALA A 490 -7.33 20.55 20.51
CA ALA A 490 -7.13 21.81 21.24
C ALA A 490 -6.29 22.79 20.42
N VAL A 491 -5.18 22.34 19.82
CA VAL A 491 -4.30 23.20 19.01
C VAL A 491 -4.98 23.61 17.70
N VAL A 492 -5.64 22.69 16.99
CA VAL A 492 -6.35 23.03 15.74
C VAL A 492 -7.51 23.99 16.01
N LEU A 493 -8.26 23.82 17.11
CA LEU A 493 -9.32 24.75 17.54
C LEU A 493 -8.77 26.14 17.86
N ALA A 494 -7.54 26.23 18.40
CA ALA A 494 -6.90 27.51 18.69
C ALA A 494 -6.43 28.22 17.42
N LEU A 495 -5.85 27.47 16.46
CA LEU A 495 -5.20 28.02 15.27
C LEU A 495 -6.13 28.15 14.05
N ASP A 496 -7.10 27.22 13.90
CA ASP A 496 -7.96 27.14 12.70
C ASP A 496 -9.41 26.74 12.98
N ARG A 497 -10.14 27.59 13.72
CA ARG A 497 -11.55 27.39 14.07
C ARG A 497 -12.50 27.29 12.85
N ARG A 498 -12.09 27.85 11.69
CA ARG A 498 -12.96 27.93 10.50
C ARG A 498 -13.08 26.59 9.77
N ASP A 499 -11.99 25.87 9.60
CA ASP A 499 -11.98 24.62 8.82
C ASP A 499 -12.56 23.42 9.59
N LEU A 500 -12.53 23.43 10.94
CA LEU A 500 -13.22 22.39 11.74
C LEU A 500 -14.74 22.46 11.64
N ARG A 501 -15.33 23.65 11.51
CA ARG A 501 -16.77 23.80 11.29
C ARG A 501 -17.21 23.18 9.96
N ALA A 502 -16.37 23.28 8.92
CA ALA A 502 -16.64 22.70 7.60
C ALA A 502 -16.59 21.15 7.59
N ILE A 503 -15.80 20.54 8.48
CA ILE A 503 -15.77 19.08 8.65
C ILE A 503 -17.06 18.59 9.33
N ARG A 504 -17.55 19.31 10.36
CA ARG A 504 -18.74 18.96 11.14
C ARG A 504 -20.03 19.04 10.33
N THR A 505 -20.20 20.06 9.49
CA THR A 505 -21.42 20.23 8.64
C THR A 505 -21.53 19.23 7.51
N ARG A 506 -20.47 18.51 7.13
CA ARG A 506 -20.52 17.44 6.12
C ARG A 506 -20.85 16.06 6.68
N GLY A 507 -20.80 15.87 8.00
CA GLY A 507 -21.24 14.64 8.67
C GLY A 507 -22.76 14.59 8.89
N ASP A 508 -23.43 15.73 8.76
CA ASP A 508 -24.88 15.88 9.01
C ASP A 508 -25.72 15.96 7.71
N SER A 509 -25.09 15.82 6.54
CA SER A 509 -25.73 15.78 5.21
C SER A 509 -25.42 14.44 4.51
#